data_d8cb08f42c5195cba2a8eb463c3cbed6
#
_entry.id   d8cb08f42c5195cba2a8eb463c3cbed6
#
_cell.length_a   1.000
_cell.length_b   1.000
_cell.length_c   1.000
_cell.angle_alpha   90.00
_cell.angle_beta   90.00
_cell.angle_gamma   90.00
#
_symmetry.space_group_name_H-M   'P 1'
#
loop_
_entity.id
_entity.type
_entity.pdbx_description
1 polymer ?
#
loop_
_entity_poly.entity_id
_entity_poly.type
_entity_poly.pdbx_seq_one_letter_code
_entity_poly.pdbx_strand_id
1 'polypeptide(L)'
;KKLDIGIDLELFRQLTITADYFNEKRYNILLHREAWPESLGYYTAKPWSNKGKVDNWGIELSVNWRKEFTKDLYVDFRGNFTYTENKYVNLDEPVYPYVWKTSTGKPLSRTTGYIAQGLFSSQEEIDNSPTQNLGSTVKPGDIKYRDVNGDGKIDGSDQVMISPYGTTPRIQYGLGMNVTYKKFDFGVFFNGSAKRTIMISGISPFGQSDYNVMQF
;
A
#
# COMPACT_ATOMS: atom_id res chain seq x y z
N LYS A 1 -18.33 -11.62 7.91
CA LYS A 1 -18.35 -11.67 9.38
C LYS A 1 -17.45 -10.55 9.89
N LYS A 2 -17.92 -9.81 10.87
CA LYS A 2 -17.17 -8.73 11.51
C LYS A 2 -17.12 -8.98 13.02
N LEU A 3 -15.96 -8.74 13.61
CA LEU A 3 -15.72 -8.66 15.04
C LEU A 3 -15.17 -7.25 15.30
N ASP A 4 -15.79 -6.53 16.21
CA ASP A 4 -15.30 -5.26 16.73
C ASP A 4 -15.23 -5.36 18.25
N ILE A 5 -14.11 -4.97 18.83
CA ILE A 5 -13.90 -4.89 20.26
C ILE A 5 -13.34 -3.52 20.58
N GLY A 6 -14.10 -2.72 21.30
CA GLY A 6 -13.73 -1.37 21.69
C GLY A 6 -13.63 -1.22 23.22
N ILE A 7 -12.77 -0.33 23.65
CA ILE A 7 -12.63 0.09 25.03
C ILE A 7 -12.60 1.62 25.07
N ASP A 8 -13.51 2.21 25.83
CA ASP A 8 -13.52 3.63 26.17
C ASP A 8 -13.18 3.82 27.63
N LEU A 9 -12.12 4.57 27.89
CA LEU A 9 -11.65 4.87 29.23
C LEU A 9 -11.66 6.39 29.45
N GLU A 10 -12.28 6.81 30.53
CA GLU A 10 -12.16 8.18 31.03
C GLU A 10 -11.46 8.16 32.38
N LEU A 11 -10.30 8.80 32.46
CA LEU A 11 -9.47 8.85 33.65
C LEU A 11 -9.37 10.30 34.17
N PHE A 12 -9.65 10.46 35.46
CA PHE A 12 -9.52 11.74 36.17
C PHE A 12 -10.37 12.88 35.56
N ARG A 13 -11.39 12.59 34.73
CA ARG A 13 -12.16 13.57 33.95
C ARG A 13 -11.29 14.46 33.05
N GLN A 14 -10.08 14.02 32.74
CA GLN A 14 -9.09 14.79 31.98
C GLN A 14 -8.55 14.02 30.78
N LEU A 15 -8.47 12.69 30.88
CA LEU A 15 -7.91 11.82 29.86
C LEU A 15 -8.97 10.85 29.36
N THR A 16 -9.28 10.94 28.08
CA THR A 16 -10.13 9.98 27.39
C THR A 16 -9.27 9.18 26.42
N ILE A 17 -9.37 7.87 26.50
CA ILE A 17 -8.70 6.92 25.59
C ILE A 17 -9.78 6.02 25.00
N THR A 18 -9.85 6.00 23.67
CA THR A 18 -10.66 5.04 22.91
C THR A 18 -9.72 4.14 22.13
N ALA A 19 -9.88 2.85 22.28
CA ALA A 19 -9.09 1.87 21.53
C ALA A 19 -10.02 0.80 20.95
N ASP A 20 -9.95 0.60 19.65
CA ASP A 20 -10.75 -0.35 18.90
C ASP A 20 -9.88 -1.34 18.16
N TYR A 21 -10.27 -2.59 18.19
CA TYR A 21 -9.76 -3.66 17.33
C TYR A 21 -10.88 -4.18 16.47
N PHE A 22 -10.67 -4.25 15.17
CA PHE A 22 -11.62 -4.86 14.26
C PHE A 22 -10.99 -5.99 13.43
N ASN A 23 -11.81 -7.00 13.14
CA ASN A 23 -11.47 -8.07 12.22
C ASN A 23 -12.68 -8.38 11.33
N GLU A 24 -12.52 -8.22 10.03
CA GLU A 24 -13.56 -8.45 9.05
C GLU A 24 -13.15 -9.54 8.06
N LYS A 25 -13.96 -10.58 7.97
CA LYS A 25 -13.83 -11.65 6.97
C LYS A 25 -14.94 -11.54 5.96
N ARG A 26 -14.59 -11.10 4.75
CA ARG A 26 -15.50 -11.03 3.62
C ARG A 26 -15.40 -12.32 2.80
N TYR A 27 -16.53 -12.93 2.51
CA TYR A 27 -16.64 -14.15 1.73
C TYR A 27 -17.80 -14.02 0.74
N ASN A 28 -17.90 -14.97 -0.19
CA ASN A 28 -18.88 -14.94 -1.27
C ASN A 28 -18.77 -13.69 -2.15
N ILE A 29 -17.55 -13.17 -2.33
CA ILE A 29 -17.31 -12.05 -3.24
C ILE A 29 -17.41 -12.57 -4.66
N LEU A 30 -18.25 -11.91 -5.46
CA LEU A 30 -18.44 -12.23 -6.86
C LEU A 30 -17.16 -11.89 -7.65
N LEU A 31 -16.63 -12.86 -8.38
CA LEU A 31 -15.45 -12.69 -9.22
C LEU A 31 -15.54 -13.60 -10.46
N HIS A 32 -14.76 -13.27 -11.47
CA HIS A 32 -14.55 -14.19 -12.60
C HIS A 32 -13.72 -15.38 -12.17
N ARG A 33 -14.05 -16.55 -12.66
CA ARG A 33 -13.31 -17.79 -12.41
C ARG A 33 -12.05 -17.83 -13.26
N GLU A 34 -10.96 -17.25 -12.77
CA GLU A 34 -9.69 -17.25 -13.48
C GLU A 34 -9.07 -18.67 -13.61
N ALA A 35 -9.39 -19.57 -12.67
CA ALA A 35 -9.00 -20.98 -12.75
C ALA A 35 -9.81 -21.80 -13.77
N TRP A 36 -10.73 -21.19 -14.52
CA TRP A 36 -11.53 -21.89 -15.53
C TRP A 36 -10.67 -22.26 -16.73
N PRO A 37 -10.61 -23.56 -17.13
CA PRO A 37 -9.77 -23.97 -18.24
C PRO A 37 -10.19 -23.35 -19.57
N GLU A 38 -9.26 -22.81 -20.32
CA GLU A 38 -9.52 -22.25 -21.66
C GLU A 38 -9.99 -23.29 -22.66
N SER A 39 -9.60 -24.56 -22.46
CA SER A 39 -10.03 -25.72 -23.28
C SER A 39 -11.54 -25.92 -23.31
N LEU A 40 -12.30 -25.32 -22.38
CA LEU A 40 -13.76 -25.38 -22.35
C LEU A 40 -14.43 -24.32 -23.26
N GLY A 41 -13.67 -23.58 -24.06
CA GLY A 41 -14.17 -22.66 -25.08
C GLY A 41 -14.72 -21.31 -24.56
N TYR A 42 -14.64 -21.03 -23.28
CA TYR A 42 -15.10 -19.77 -22.67
C TYR A 42 -13.95 -18.77 -22.51
N TYR A 43 -13.17 -18.55 -23.55
CA TYR A 43 -11.98 -17.69 -23.51
C TYR A 43 -12.30 -16.24 -23.12
N THR A 44 -13.39 -15.68 -23.67
CA THR A 44 -13.80 -14.28 -23.43
C THR A 44 -14.91 -14.11 -22.40
N ALA A 45 -15.59 -15.19 -21.99
CA ALA A 45 -16.75 -15.15 -21.11
C ALA A 45 -16.62 -16.11 -19.94
N LYS A 46 -15.56 -15.94 -19.14
CA LYS A 46 -15.36 -16.74 -17.92
C LYS A 46 -16.56 -16.58 -16.98
N PRO A 47 -17.09 -17.68 -16.43
CA PRO A 47 -18.27 -17.61 -15.58
C PRO A 47 -17.98 -16.88 -14.28
N TRP A 48 -19.01 -16.24 -13.75
CA TRP A 48 -18.98 -15.62 -12.43
C TRP A 48 -19.17 -16.64 -11.32
N SER A 49 -18.52 -16.43 -10.20
CA SER A 49 -18.64 -17.27 -9.02
C SER A 49 -18.45 -16.49 -7.74
N ASN A 50 -19.19 -16.85 -6.69
CA ASN A 50 -19.11 -16.25 -5.36
C ASN A 50 -18.01 -16.93 -4.50
N LYS A 51 -16.78 -17.00 -5.03
CA LYS A 51 -15.65 -17.69 -4.39
C LYS A 51 -14.67 -16.76 -3.69
N GLY A 52 -14.71 -15.47 -4.00
CA GLY A 52 -13.77 -14.50 -3.45
C GLY A 52 -13.85 -14.41 -1.93
N LYS A 53 -12.67 -14.36 -1.30
CA LYS A 53 -12.52 -14.19 0.15
C LYS A 53 -11.40 -13.20 0.44
N VAL A 54 -11.68 -12.30 1.38
CA VAL A 54 -10.74 -11.26 1.85
C VAL A 54 -10.82 -11.18 3.36
N ASP A 55 -9.67 -11.12 4.00
CA ASP A 55 -9.53 -10.76 5.41
C ASP A 55 -9.03 -9.32 5.52
N ASN A 56 -9.60 -8.58 6.47
CA ASN A 56 -9.20 -7.23 6.83
C ASN A 56 -9.23 -7.09 8.35
N TRP A 57 -8.16 -6.53 8.94
CA TRP A 57 -8.11 -6.27 10.37
C TRP A 57 -7.35 -4.97 10.65
N GLY A 58 -7.57 -4.42 11.82
CA GLY A 58 -6.87 -3.21 12.22
C GLY A 58 -7.11 -2.83 13.66
N ILE A 59 -6.42 -1.76 14.05
CA ILE A 59 -6.56 -1.11 15.34
C ILE A 59 -6.75 0.39 15.11
N GLU A 60 -7.58 0.99 15.95
CA GLU A 60 -7.79 2.43 16.01
C GLU A 60 -7.57 2.88 17.45
N LEU A 61 -6.86 3.99 17.62
CA LEU A 61 -6.57 4.58 18.90
C LEU A 61 -6.86 6.07 18.84
N SER A 62 -7.59 6.58 19.83
CA SER A 62 -7.81 8.01 20.04
C SER A 62 -7.48 8.36 21.48
N VAL A 63 -6.77 9.46 21.67
CA VAL A 63 -6.39 9.99 22.97
C VAL A 63 -6.73 11.47 23.02
N ASN A 64 -7.50 11.87 24.02
CA ASN A 64 -7.78 13.27 24.31
C ASN A 64 -7.41 13.54 25.77
N TRP A 65 -6.54 14.48 25.95
CA TRP A 65 -6.12 14.87 27.31
C TRP A 65 -6.25 16.38 27.45
N ARG A 66 -6.96 16.80 28.51
CA ARG A 66 -7.21 18.20 28.83
C ARG A 66 -6.86 18.45 30.27
N LYS A 67 -6.08 19.49 30.52
CA LYS A 67 -5.70 19.83 31.87
C LYS A 67 -5.58 21.34 32.06
N GLU A 68 -6.23 21.81 33.09
CA GLU A 68 -6.00 23.11 33.68
C GLU A 68 -4.94 22.96 34.77
N PHE A 69 -3.76 23.53 34.58
CA PHE A 69 -2.65 23.49 35.52
C PHE A 69 -2.77 24.62 36.52
N THR A 70 -3.19 25.78 36.06
CA THR A 70 -3.45 26.96 36.82
C THR A 70 -4.62 27.74 36.20
N LYS A 71 -5.15 28.76 36.86
CA LYS A 71 -6.18 29.63 36.27
C LYS A 71 -5.80 30.28 34.97
N ASP A 72 -4.50 30.37 34.70
CA ASP A 72 -3.94 31.05 33.54
C ASP A 72 -3.33 30.05 32.53
N LEU A 73 -3.18 28.76 32.89
CA LEU A 73 -2.55 27.76 32.02
C LEU A 73 -3.47 26.54 31.78
N TYR A 74 -3.88 26.39 30.55
CA TYR A 74 -4.67 25.26 30.05
C TYR A 74 -3.95 24.56 28.90
N VAL A 75 -3.97 23.22 28.91
CA VAL A 75 -3.37 22.41 27.86
C VAL A 75 -4.41 21.38 27.35
N ASP A 76 -4.55 21.31 26.05
CA ASP A 76 -5.35 20.32 25.33
C ASP A 76 -4.43 19.53 24.39
N PHE A 77 -4.39 18.21 24.53
CA PHE A 77 -3.66 17.31 23.66
C PHE A 77 -4.64 16.33 23.00
N ARG A 78 -4.48 16.11 21.70
CA ARG A 78 -5.26 15.17 20.91
C ARG A 78 -4.36 14.30 20.06
N GLY A 79 -4.58 13.01 20.09
CA GLY A 79 -3.86 12.05 19.27
C GLY A 79 -4.82 11.06 18.66
N ASN A 80 -4.59 10.67 17.41
CA ASN A 80 -5.23 9.53 16.80
C ASN A 80 -4.20 8.69 16.05
N PHE A 81 -4.47 7.40 15.96
CA PHE A 81 -3.66 6.45 15.24
C PHE A 81 -4.54 5.35 14.68
N THR A 82 -4.36 5.02 13.41
CA THR A 82 -5.04 3.91 12.75
C THR A 82 -4.02 3.04 12.04
N TYR A 83 -4.12 1.73 12.26
CA TYR A 83 -3.39 0.72 11.49
C TYR A 83 -4.36 -0.27 10.88
N THR A 84 -4.24 -0.53 9.58
CA THR A 84 -5.06 -1.52 8.88
C THR A 84 -4.21 -2.46 8.04
N GLU A 85 -4.63 -3.72 7.98
CA GLU A 85 -4.01 -4.72 7.11
C GLU A 85 -5.07 -5.61 6.48
N ASN A 86 -4.85 -5.97 5.21
CA ASN A 86 -5.74 -6.84 4.46
C ASN A 86 -4.98 -7.82 3.60
N LYS A 87 -5.64 -8.92 3.24
CA LYS A 87 -5.10 -9.91 2.32
C LYS A 87 -6.20 -10.65 1.56
N TYR A 88 -5.88 -11.06 0.37
CA TYR A 88 -6.66 -12.05 -0.35
C TYR A 88 -6.53 -13.42 0.31
N VAL A 89 -7.67 -14.06 0.59
CA VAL A 89 -7.71 -15.43 1.11
C VAL A 89 -8.03 -16.42 -0.01
N ASN A 90 -8.85 -16.01 -0.96
CA ASN A 90 -9.16 -16.80 -2.16
C ASN A 90 -9.61 -15.88 -3.30
N LEU A 91 -9.05 -16.09 -4.48
CA LEU A 91 -9.39 -15.38 -5.72
C LEU A 91 -9.79 -16.33 -6.85
N ASP A 92 -9.89 -17.65 -6.61
CA ASP A 92 -10.11 -18.68 -7.64
C ASP A 92 -9.05 -18.56 -8.77
N GLU A 93 -7.78 -18.35 -8.40
CA GLU A 93 -6.68 -18.14 -9.32
C GLU A 93 -6.26 -19.46 -10.00
N PRO A 94 -5.78 -19.42 -11.25
CA PRO A 94 -5.14 -20.57 -11.89
C PRO A 94 -3.83 -20.92 -11.16
N VAL A 95 -3.33 -22.10 -11.44
CA VAL A 95 -1.97 -22.48 -11.03
C VAL A 95 -0.98 -21.72 -11.91
N TYR A 96 -0.27 -20.77 -11.33
CA TYR A 96 0.79 -20.04 -12.02
C TYR A 96 2.10 -20.85 -11.99
N PRO A 97 2.91 -20.78 -13.05
CA PRO A 97 4.23 -21.43 -13.07
C PRO A 97 5.17 -20.83 -12.03
N TYR A 98 4.95 -19.59 -11.62
CA TYR A 98 5.78 -18.87 -10.66
C TYR A 98 4.95 -18.42 -9.45
N VAL A 99 5.43 -18.75 -8.24
CA VAL A 99 4.75 -18.44 -6.97
C VAL A 99 4.52 -16.95 -6.78
N TRP A 100 5.43 -16.09 -7.27
CA TRP A 100 5.29 -14.64 -7.12
C TRP A 100 4.15 -14.03 -7.93
N LYS A 101 3.59 -14.75 -8.92
CA LYS A 101 2.39 -14.33 -9.67
C LYS A 101 1.10 -14.50 -8.89
N THR A 102 1.05 -15.39 -7.92
CA THR A 102 -0.13 -15.64 -7.09
C THR A 102 -0.48 -14.41 -6.26
N SER A 103 -1.75 -14.02 -6.24
CA SER A 103 -2.28 -12.91 -5.42
C SER A 103 -2.83 -13.38 -4.08
N THR A 104 -3.32 -14.62 -4.01
CA THR A 104 -3.79 -15.25 -2.77
C THR A 104 -2.70 -15.22 -1.70
N GLY A 105 -3.04 -14.80 -0.50
CA GLY A 105 -2.11 -14.61 0.61
C GLY A 105 -1.43 -13.23 0.64
N LYS A 106 -1.55 -12.44 -0.41
CA LYS A 106 -0.93 -11.12 -0.52
C LYS A 106 -1.94 -9.99 -0.27
N PRO A 107 -1.46 -8.78 0.06
CA PRO A 107 -2.31 -7.62 0.23
C PRO A 107 -3.13 -7.26 -1.02
N LEU A 108 -4.33 -6.69 -0.81
CA LEU A 108 -5.20 -6.25 -1.90
C LEU A 108 -4.56 -5.13 -2.71
N SER A 109 -3.98 -4.16 -2.01
CA SER A 109 -3.28 -3.04 -2.60
C SER A 109 -1.78 -3.25 -2.38
N ARG A 110 -1.08 -3.59 -3.43
CA ARG A 110 0.37 -3.81 -3.46
C ARG A 110 0.94 -3.24 -4.76
N THR A 111 2.21 -2.96 -4.76
CA THR A 111 2.91 -2.50 -5.97
C THR A 111 3.72 -3.66 -6.55
N THR A 112 3.50 -3.94 -7.83
CA THR A 112 4.28 -4.91 -8.59
C THR A 112 5.14 -4.19 -9.62
N GLY A 113 6.28 -4.75 -9.96
CA GLY A 113 7.20 -4.18 -10.93
C GLY A 113 8.44 -5.03 -11.09
N TYR A 114 9.41 -4.51 -11.82
CA TYR A 114 10.70 -5.13 -12.04
C TYR A 114 11.71 -4.69 -10.98
N ILE A 115 12.64 -5.57 -10.63
CA ILE A 115 13.73 -5.25 -9.71
C ILE A 115 14.85 -4.60 -10.51
N ALA A 116 15.13 -3.33 -10.25
CA ALA A 116 16.25 -2.62 -10.84
C ALA A 116 17.58 -3.07 -10.20
N GLN A 117 18.59 -3.33 -11.03
CA GLN A 117 19.96 -3.69 -10.61
C GLN A 117 20.95 -2.55 -10.82
N GLY A 118 20.56 -1.46 -11.47
CA GLY A 118 21.38 -0.32 -11.82
C GLY A 118 21.09 0.17 -13.23
N LEU A 119 22.05 0.84 -13.83
CA LEU A 119 21.98 1.31 -15.22
C LEU A 119 23.02 0.56 -16.06
N PHE A 120 22.70 0.31 -17.34
CA PHE A 120 23.68 -0.22 -18.28
C PHE A 120 24.78 0.79 -18.55
N SER A 121 26.03 0.35 -18.40
CA SER A 121 27.22 1.19 -18.61
C SER A 121 27.68 1.22 -20.07
N SER A 122 27.43 0.16 -20.84
CA SER A 122 27.90 0.01 -22.21
C SER A 122 26.98 -0.90 -23.05
N GLN A 123 27.16 -0.85 -24.37
CA GLN A 123 26.50 -1.78 -25.29
C GLN A 123 26.95 -3.23 -25.04
N GLU A 124 28.21 -3.45 -24.74
CA GLU A 124 28.74 -4.78 -24.44
C GLU A 124 28.08 -5.41 -23.20
N GLU A 125 27.77 -4.60 -22.18
CA GLU A 125 27.01 -5.08 -21.01
C GLU A 125 25.58 -5.46 -21.41
N ILE A 126 24.93 -4.71 -22.27
CA ILE A 126 23.59 -5.02 -22.78
C ILE A 126 23.61 -6.36 -23.52
N ASP A 127 24.56 -6.52 -24.45
CA ASP A 127 24.68 -7.72 -25.29
C ASP A 127 24.96 -9.00 -24.47
N ASN A 128 25.59 -8.86 -23.31
CA ASN A 128 25.88 -9.96 -22.39
C ASN A 128 24.84 -10.12 -21.24
N SER A 129 23.75 -9.36 -21.26
CA SER A 129 22.68 -9.39 -20.26
C SER A 129 21.41 -10.05 -20.80
N PRO A 130 20.49 -10.51 -19.94
CA PRO A 130 19.17 -10.95 -20.37
C PRO A 130 18.48 -9.92 -21.22
N THR A 131 17.85 -10.37 -22.30
CA THR A 131 17.16 -9.48 -23.28
C THR A 131 15.94 -8.83 -22.62
N GLN A 132 15.89 -7.50 -22.57
CA GLN A 132 14.74 -6.77 -22.03
C GLN A 132 13.67 -6.53 -23.10
N ASN A 133 12.53 -7.23 -22.98
CA ASN A 133 11.37 -7.14 -23.89
C ASN A 133 10.28 -6.23 -23.31
N LEU A 134 10.62 -4.96 -23.05
CA LEU A 134 9.73 -4.01 -22.37
C LEU A 134 9.17 -2.93 -23.31
N GLY A 135 9.19 -3.19 -24.62
CA GLY A 135 8.57 -2.33 -25.63
C GLY A 135 9.48 -1.24 -26.22
N SER A 136 10.73 -1.13 -25.76
CA SER A 136 11.73 -0.20 -26.32
C SER A 136 13.08 -0.88 -26.49
N THR A 137 13.89 -0.36 -27.43
CA THR A 137 15.29 -0.79 -27.59
C THR A 137 16.12 -0.22 -26.45
N VAL A 138 16.80 -1.10 -25.74
CA VAL A 138 17.67 -0.76 -24.61
C VAL A 138 18.95 -0.10 -25.09
N LYS A 139 19.40 0.92 -24.38
CA LYS A 139 20.63 1.69 -24.65
C LYS A 139 21.46 1.85 -23.38
N PRO A 140 22.77 2.13 -23.49
CA PRO A 140 23.57 2.52 -22.33
C PRO A 140 22.93 3.71 -21.60
N GLY A 141 22.82 3.63 -20.26
CA GLY A 141 22.12 4.57 -19.41
C GLY A 141 20.69 4.16 -19.06
N ASP A 142 20.11 3.16 -19.73
CA ASP A 142 18.80 2.62 -19.36
C ASP A 142 18.90 1.70 -18.13
N ILE A 143 17.76 1.49 -17.47
CA ILE A 143 17.70 0.66 -16.26
C ILE A 143 17.88 -0.81 -16.65
N LYS A 144 18.81 -1.48 -15.96
CA LYS A 144 19.03 -2.91 -16.00
C LYS A 144 18.11 -3.60 -14.98
N TYR A 145 17.28 -4.51 -15.45
CA TYR A 145 16.36 -5.27 -14.59
C TYR A 145 16.86 -6.68 -14.34
N ARG A 146 16.41 -7.24 -13.21
CA ARG A 146 16.72 -8.60 -12.81
C ARG A 146 15.83 -9.59 -13.54
N ASP A 147 16.44 -10.60 -14.14
CA ASP A 147 15.79 -11.84 -14.58
C ASP A 147 15.47 -12.68 -13.32
N VAL A 148 14.19 -12.78 -12.98
CA VAL A 148 13.74 -13.42 -11.75
C VAL A 148 13.52 -14.92 -11.95
N ASN A 149 13.06 -15.32 -13.15
CA ASN A 149 12.79 -16.70 -13.48
C ASN A 149 14.00 -17.44 -14.10
N GLY A 150 15.05 -16.70 -14.53
CA GLY A 150 16.29 -17.24 -15.06
C GLY A 150 16.17 -17.75 -16.50
N ASP A 151 15.21 -17.24 -17.29
CA ASP A 151 14.99 -17.69 -18.66
C ASP A 151 15.78 -16.91 -19.74
N GLY A 152 16.59 -15.95 -19.30
CA GLY A 152 17.41 -15.09 -20.17
C GLY A 152 16.65 -13.93 -20.82
N LYS A 153 15.43 -13.65 -20.37
CA LYS A 153 14.60 -12.54 -20.86
C LYS A 153 14.02 -11.77 -19.68
N ILE A 154 13.79 -10.47 -19.90
CA ILE A 154 13.04 -9.65 -18.96
C ILE A 154 11.69 -9.34 -19.59
N ASP A 155 10.63 -9.92 -19.05
CA ASP A 155 9.28 -9.73 -19.54
C ASP A 155 8.24 -9.72 -18.37
N GLY A 156 6.96 -9.82 -18.72
CA GLY A 156 5.90 -9.85 -17.72
C GLY A 156 6.08 -10.95 -16.65
N SER A 157 6.84 -12.00 -16.89
CA SER A 157 7.10 -13.09 -15.94
C SER A 157 7.99 -12.65 -14.78
N ASP A 158 8.83 -11.64 -14.98
CA ASP A 158 9.78 -11.12 -13.97
C ASP A 158 9.20 -10.06 -13.06
N GLN A 159 7.95 -9.66 -13.31
CA GLN A 159 7.28 -8.75 -12.39
C GLN A 159 6.98 -9.42 -11.06
N VAL A 160 7.53 -8.88 -9.99
CA VAL A 160 7.34 -9.33 -8.61
C VAL A 160 6.68 -8.25 -7.75
N MET A 161 6.26 -8.60 -6.56
CA MET A 161 5.81 -7.61 -5.58
C MET A 161 7.02 -6.84 -5.06
N ILE A 162 7.21 -5.60 -5.52
CA ILE A 162 8.29 -4.70 -5.09
C ILE A 162 7.94 -3.95 -3.80
N SER A 163 6.65 -3.80 -3.49
CA SER A 163 6.17 -3.27 -2.23
C SER A 163 4.87 -3.94 -1.81
N PRO A 164 4.75 -4.36 -0.52
CA PRO A 164 3.49 -4.88 0.01
C PRO A 164 2.45 -3.79 0.23
N TYR A 165 2.78 -2.54 -0.08
CA TYR A 165 1.92 -1.38 0.11
C TYR A 165 1.45 -0.84 -1.25
N GLY A 166 0.21 -0.37 -1.28
CA GLY A 166 -0.35 0.39 -2.40
C GLY A 166 -0.43 1.88 -2.07
N THR A 167 -1.27 2.59 -2.81
CA THR A 167 -1.48 4.03 -2.62
C THR A 167 -2.22 4.38 -1.33
N THR A 168 -3.06 3.47 -0.82
CA THR A 168 -3.75 3.65 0.47
C THR A 168 -2.80 3.35 1.63
N PRO A 169 -2.54 4.29 2.53
CA PRO A 169 -1.66 4.07 3.67
C PRO A 169 -2.27 3.07 4.65
N ARG A 170 -1.43 2.21 5.23
CA ARG A 170 -1.85 1.31 6.32
C ARG A 170 -1.76 1.96 7.69
N ILE A 171 -0.93 2.98 7.82
CA ILE A 171 -0.81 3.78 9.04
C ILE A 171 -1.25 5.20 8.72
N GLN A 172 -2.13 5.74 9.57
CA GLN A 172 -2.49 7.15 9.59
C GLN A 172 -2.44 7.62 11.04
N TYR A 173 -1.92 8.81 11.26
CA TYR A 173 -1.86 9.39 12.59
C TYR A 173 -2.01 10.90 12.54
N GLY A 174 -2.52 11.46 13.64
CA GLY A 174 -2.58 12.89 13.89
C GLY A 174 -2.25 13.15 15.34
N LEU A 175 -1.49 14.22 15.60
CA LEU A 175 -1.13 14.69 16.93
C LEU A 175 -1.34 16.19 16.98
N GLY A 176 -2.14 16.66 17.91
CA GLY A 176 -2.42 18.08 18.14
C GLY A 176 -2.21 18.48 19.58
N MET A 177 -1.66 19.65 19.80
CA MET A 177 -1.55 20.25 21.12
C MET A 177 -1.91 21.72 21.04
N ASN A 178 -2.77 22.16 21.95
CA ASN A 178 -3.07 23.57 22.17
C ASN A 178 -2.70 23.93 23.59
N VAL A 179 -2.08 25.07 23.76
CA VAL A 179 -1.68 25.64 25.04
C VAL A 179 -2.22 27.06 25.13
N THR A 180 -3.06 27.30 26.07
CA THR A 180 -3.54 28.67 26.42
C THR A 180 -2.83 29.11 27.67
N TYR A 181 -2.11 30.23 27.60
CA TYR A 181 -1.48 30.88 28.75
C TYR A 181 -1.88 32.36 28.84
N LYS A 182 -2.69 32.68 29.83
CA LYS A 182 -3.30 34.00 30.00
C LYS A 182 -4.10 34.43 28.77
N LYS A 183 -3.55 35.37 27.99
CA LYS A 183 -4.17 35.89 26.76
C LYS A 183 -3.51 35.37 25.49
N PHE A 184 -2.61 34.40 25.59
CA PHE A 184 -1.90 33.81 24.46
C PHE A 184 -2.36 32.38 24.24
N ASP A 185 -2.64 32.07 22.99
CA ASP A 185 -2.95 30.72 22.52
C ASP A 185 -1.87 30.28 21.55
N PHE A 186 -1.35 29.06 21.77
CA PHE A 186 -0.42 28.38 20.88
C PHE A 186 -0.97 27.01 20.51
N GLY A 187 -1.04 26.75 19.23
CA GLY A 187 -1.50 25.47 18.71
C GLY A 187 -0.52 24.90 17.71
N VAL A 188 -0.28 23.59 17.80
CA VAL A 188 0.48 22.82 16.83
C VAL A 188 -0.27 21.55 16.49
N PHE A 189 -0.21 21.17 15.19
CA PHE A 189 -0.81 19.95 14.71
C PHE A 189 0.10 19.26 13.71
N PHE A 190 0.32 17.97 13.92
CA PHE A 190 1.05 17.09 13.00
C PHE A 190 0.12 16.00 12.52
N ASN A 191 0.13 15.73 11.22
CA ASN A 191 -0.51 14.55 10.67
C ASN A 191 0.46 13.83 9.73
N GLY A 192 0.27 12.55 9.61
CA GLY A 192 1.12 11.75 8.75
C GLY A 192 0.50 10.43 8.34
N SER A 193 1.13 9.83 7.35
CA SER A 193 0.78 8.50 6.90
C SER A 193 2.05 7.71 6.59
N ALA A 194 1.98 6.40 6.81
CA ALA A 194 3.10 5.49 6.55
C ALA A 194 2.60 4.16 5.96
N LYS A 195 3.55 3.33 5.55
CA LYS A 195 3.26 2.05 4.87
C LYS A 195 2.35 2.25 3.67
N ARG A 196 2.76 3.16 2.77
CA ARG A 196 2.14 3.40 1.46
C ARG A 196 3.20 3.50 0.39
N THR A 197 2.81 3.23 -0.84
CA THR A 197 3.61 3.49 -2.04
C THR A 197 3.05 4.70 -2.76
N ILE A 198 3.92 5.61 -3.18
CA ILE A 198 3.56 6.73 -4.05
C ILE A 198 4.20 6.45 -5.40
N MET A 199 3.38 6.39 -6.45
CA MET A 199 3.86 6.34 -7.82
C MET A 199 4.18 7.78 -8.25
N ILE A 200 5.45 8.04 -8.48
CA ILE A 200 5.90 9.32 -9.04
C ILE A 200 5.87 9.18 -10.55
N SER A 201 4.81 9.66 -11.16
CA SER A 201 4.65 9.70 -12.61
C SER A 201 4.01 11.02 -12.99
N GLY A 202 4.31 11.51 -14.18
CA GLY A 202 3.58 12.66 -14.66
C GLY A 202 4.11 14.03 -14.21
N ILE A 203 5.33 14.13 -13.68
CA ILE A 203 5.89 15.42 -13.25
C ILE A 203 6.96 15.88 -14.23
N SER A 204 6.65 16.94 -14.99
CA SER A 204 7.63 17.63 -15.84
C SER A 204 8.14 18.88 -15.14
N PRO A 205 9.45 19.03 -14.93
CA PRO A 205 10.01 20.26 -14.36
C PRO A 205 9.87 21.47 -15.29
N PHE A 206 9.50 21.26 -16.55
CA PHE A 206 9.38 22.30 -17.57
C PHE A 206 7.95 22.56 -18.04
N GLY A 207 6.93 22.02 -17.33
CA GLY A 207 5.52 22.25 -17.67
C GLY A 207 5.04 21.60 -18.98
N GLN A 208 5.84 20.73 -19.60
CA GLN A 208 5.43 19.95 -20.78
C GLN A 208 4.95 18.56 -20.34
N SER A 209 3.84 18.12 -20.92
CA SER A 209 3.09 16.93 -20.51
C SER A 209 3.79 15.59 -20.78
N ASP A 210 4.87 15.58 -21.54
CA ASP A 210 5.40 14.34 -22.11
C ASP A 210 6.67 13.80 -21.42
N TYR A 211 7.27 14.55 -20.49
CA TYR A 211 8.46 14.12 -19.79
C TYR A 211 8.39 14.51 -18.30
N ASN A 212 8.31 13.52 -17.47
CA ASN A 212 8.05 13.69 -16.06
C ASN A 212 9.29 13.35 -15.24
N VAL A 213 10.08 14.37 -14.92
CA VAL A 213 11.23 14.26 -14.03
C VAL A 213 10.96 15.08 -12.76
N MET A 214 10.96 14.46 -11.60
CA MET A 214 11.07 15.19 -10.34
C MET A 214 12.53 15.58 -10.12
N GLN A 215 12.79 16.85 -9.94
CA GLN A 215 14.00 17.31 -9.25
C GLN A 215 13.66 17.51 -7.77
N PHE A 216 14.44 16.89 -6.90
CA PHE A 216 14.47 17.13 -5.47
C PHE A 216 15.58 18.12 -5.13
#